data_f6ce02c8150b60d4bd6d42ecd11ab4f5
#
_entry.id   f6ce02c8150b60d4bd6d42ecd11ab4f5
#
_cell.length_a   1.000
_cell.length_b   1.000
_cell.length_c   1.000
_cell.angle_alpha   90.00
_cell.angle_beta   90.00
_cell.angle_gamma   90.00
#
_symmetry.space_group_name_H-M   'P 1'
#
loop_
_entity.id
_entity.type
_entity.pdbx_description
1 polymer ?
#
loop_
_entity_poly.entity_id
_entity_poly.type
_entity_poly.pdbx_seq_one_letter_code
_entity_poly.pdbx_strand_id
1 'polypeptide(L)'
;LEEESVEKNKKEERNVMLNAADANKPREIQIGLPSEDVTVYENGLPAVYSSSVHKLSAHWRGDASLKGTDLMTPSESAIATGNIAYAVSSFSELGQKEFKGKLNYKANHFGMQNFDLNLSGGIGTNWFYTASMYQNFDPGSFKLRFTDYADRTQIYHFGLTRILNEGKGRISLLYKYSNSKNPGNFANAAPFIYAGDGSIKKIAGFDPGMNSYVQRQGSFQYLNTKTGKMETWNMTDGSENHANEIALISQYQFDNGWLWKFNAKYMNAPR
;
A
#
# COMPACT_ATOMS: atom_id res chain seq x y z
N LEU A 1 -31.42 8.17 -13.05
CA LEU A 1 -31.62 7.50 -11.74
C LEU A 1 -31.45 5.98 -11.85
N GLU A 2 -31.96 5.33 -12.89
CA GLU A 2 -31.78 3.89 -13.11
C GLU A 2 -30.37 3.52 -13.57
N GLU A 3 -29.75 4.29 -14.46
CA GLU A 3 -28.37 4.05 -14.91
C GLU A 3 -27.35 4.23 -13.77
N GLU A 4 -27.54 5.23 -12.91
CA GLU A 4 -26.65 5.47 -11.77
C GLU A 4 -26.76 4.36 -10.72
N SER A 5 -27.95 3.79 -10.51
CA SER A 5 -28.16 2.67 -9.59
C SER A 5 -27.59 1.35 -10.16
N VAL A 6 -27.67 1.13 -11.47
CA VAL A 6 -27.11 -0.04 -12.15
C VAL A 6 -25.57 0.00 -12.15
N GLU A 7 -24.99 1.19 -12.32
CA GLU A 7 -23.53 1.34 -12.28
C GLU A 7 -22.97 1.21 -10.85
N LYS A 8 -23.70 1.71 -9.87
CA LYS A 8 -23.37 1.53 -8.44
C LYS A 8 -23.45 0.06 -8.02
N ASN A 9 -24.51 -0.64 -8.43
CA ASN A 9 -24.65 -2.07 -8.16
C ASN A 9 -23.55 -2.92 -8.86
N LYS A 10 -23.17 -2.58 -10.10
CA LYS A 10 -22.05 -3.24 -10.77
C LYS A 10 -20.70 -3.03 -10.07
N LYS A 11 -20.46 -1.83 -9.51
CA LYS A 11 -19.26 -1.57 -8.73
C LYS A 11 -19.25 -2.33 -7.39
N GLU A 12 -20.41 -2.41 -6.73
CA GLU A 12 -20.56 -3.17 -5.48
C GLU A 12 -20.41 -4.68 -5.71
N GLU A 13 -20.99 -5.23 -6.76
CA GLU A 13 -20.84 -6.63 -7.14
C GLU A 13 -19.38 -6.99 -7.48
N ARG A 14 -18.66 -6.12 -8.18
CA ARG A 14 -17.23 -6.32 -8.46
C ARG A 14 -16.40 -6.35 -7.19
N ASN A 15 -16.66 -5.44 -6.24
CA ASN A 15 -15.95 -5.40 -4.97
C ASN A 15 -16.23 -6.65 -4.12
N VAL A 16 -17.46 -7.13 -4.10
CA VAL A 16 -17.83 -8.36 -3.36
C VAL A 16 -17.15 -9.59 -3.97
N MET A 17 -17.10 -9.71 -5.28
CA MET A 17 -16.43 -10.84 -5.95
C MET A 17 -14.92 -10.84 -5.74
N LEU A 18 -14.29 -9.66 -5.78
CA LEU A 18 -12.86 -9.51 -5.52
C LEU A 18 -12.52 -9.86 -4.06
N ASN A 19 -13.34 -9.41 -3.11
CA ASN A 19 -13.18 -9.75 -1.70
C ASN A 19 -13.38 -11.25 -1.43
N ALA A 20 -14.31 -11.91 -2.13
CA ALA A 20 -14.53 -13.34 -1.98
C ALA A 20 -13.34 -14.17 -2.50
N ALA A 21 -12.71 -13.74 -3.59
CA ALA A 21 -11.50 -14.39 -4.11
C ALA A 21 -10.30 -14.29 -3.16
N ASP A 22 -10.29 -13.25 -2.31
CA ASP A 22 -9.18 -12.92 -1.41
C ASP A 22 -9.42 -13.20 0.06
N ALA A 23 -10.54 -13.83 0.40
CA ALA A 23 -10.95 -14.09 1.78
C ALA A 23 -9.89 -14.81 2.65
N ASN A 24 -8.91 -15.46 2.03
CA ASN A 24 -7.84 -16.19 2.71
C ASN A 24 -6.50 -15.47 2.74
N LYS A 25 -6.38 -14.27 2.17
CA LYS A 25 -5.11 -13.53 2.13
C LYS A 25 -5.08 -12.44 3.19
N PRO A 26 -4.09 -12.44 4.11
CA PRO A 26 -4.09 -11.56 5.29
C PRO A 26 -3.77 -10.09 4.98
N ARG A 27 -3.50 -9.73 3.72
CA ARG A 27 -3.06 -8.39 3.34
C ARG A 27 -3.78 -7.86 2.13
N GLU A 28 -4.82 -7.12 2.39
CA GLU A 28 -5.44 -6.26 1.38
C GLU A 28 -4.75 -4.91 1.30
N ILE A 29 -4.64 -4.39 0.07
CA ILE A 29 -4.28 -2.99 -0.17
C ILE A 29 -5.52 -2.06 -0.07
N GLN A 30 -6.60 -2.55 0.53
CA GLN A 30 -7.88 -1.87 0.79
C GLN A 30 -8.70 -1.52 -0.46
N ILE A 31 -8.51 -2.27 -1.52
CA ILE A 31 -9.33 -2.21 -2.75
C ILE A 31 -9.97 -3.57 -3.08
N GLY A 32 -9.91 -4.54 -2.16
CA GLY A 32 -10.44 -5.90 -2.36
C GLY A 32 -9.56 -6.81 -3.21
N LEU A 33 -8.33 -6.40 -3.53
CA LEU A 33 -7.36 -7.19 -4.28
C LEU A 33 -6.12 -7.48 -3.43
N PRO A 34 -5.52 -8.68 -3.53
CA PRO A 34 -4.25 -8.97 -2.88
C PRO A 34 -3.14 -8.11 -3.45
N SER A 35 -2.26 -7.65 -2.57
CA SER A 35 -1.13 -6.80 -2.96
C SER A 35 -0.09 -7.50 -3.84
N GLU A 36 -0.11 -8.83 -3.89
CA GLU A 36 0.88 -9.63 -4.60
C GLU A 36 0.50 -9.89 -6.05
N ASP A 37 -0.80 -9.84 -6.37
CA ASP A 37 -1.35 -10.18 -7.70
C ASP A 37 -1.80 -8.96 -8.51
N VAL A 38 -1.55 -7.76 -7.99
CA VAL A 38 -1.99 -6.53 -8.65
C VAL A 38 -0.84 -5.55 -8.86
N THR A 39 -0.81 -4.95 -10.05
CA THR A 39 0.06 -3.81 -10.33
C THR A 39 -0.69 -2.51 -10.08
N VAL A 40 -0.15 -1.65 -9.26
CA VAL A 40 -0.75 -0.34 -8.98
C VAL A 40 0.05 0.76 -9.64
N TYR A 41 -0.66 1.63 -10.33
CA TYR A 41 -0.16 2.89 -10.87
C TYR A 41 -0.69 4.03 -10.02
N GLU A 42 0.21 4.85 -9.51
CA GLU A 42 -0.12 6.06 -8.76
C GLU A 42 0.22 7.27 -9.63
N ASN A 43 -0.81 8.05 -9.95
CA ASN A 43 -0.69 9.20 -10.86
C ASN A 43 -0.05 8.85 -12.22
N GLY A 44 -0.33 7.67 -12.75
CA GLY A 44 0.19 7.20 -14.04
C GLY A 44 1.60 6.61 -14.00
N LEU A 45 2.20 6.44 -12.82
CA LEU A 45 3.51 5.82 -12.63
C LEU A 45 3.39 4.59 -11.73
N PRO A 46 4.20 3.54 -11.92
CA PRO A 46 4.14 2.36 -11.04
C PRO A 46 4.34 2.75 -9.58
N ALA A 47 3.46 2.27 -8.67
CA ALA A 47 3.57 2.55 -7.24
C ALA A 47 4.86 1.95 -6.64
N VAL A 48 5.26 0.76 -7.13
CA VAL A 48 6.54 0.12 -6.82
C VAL A 48 7.19 -0.41 -8.09
N TYR A 49 8.51 -0.37 -8.17
CA TYR A 49 9.26 -0.82 -9.36
C TYR A 49 9.67 -2.29 -9.30
N SER A 50 9.64 -2.90 -8.13
CA SER A 50 10.05 -4.29 -7.96
C SER A 50 9.24 -4.95 -6.85
N SER A 51 8.45 -5.94 -7.21
CA SER A 51 7.68 -6.75 -6.27
C SER A 51 8.53 -7.65 -5.38
N SER A 52 9.73 -8.01 -5.83
CA SER A 52 10.62 -8.89 -5.07
C SER A 52 11.37 -8.19 -3.93
N VAL A 53 11.52 -6.88 -4.01
CA VAL A 53 12.31 -6.06 -3.07
C VAL A 53 11.43 -5.30 -2.11
N HIS A 54 10.37 -4.71 -2.63
CA HIS A 54 9.43 -3.90 -1.86
C HIS A 54 8.01 -4.36 -2.17
N LYS A 55 7.35 -4.87 -1.15
CA LYS A 55 5.94 -5.26 -1.29
C LYS A 55 5.09 -4.02 -1.50
N LEU A 56 4.18 -4.09 -2.45
CA LEU A 56 3.24 -3.01 -2.72
C LEU A 56 2.56 -2.52 -1.43
N SER A 57 2.07 -3.44 -0.60
CA SER A 57 1.41 -3.13 0.67
C SER A 57 2.26 -2.39 1.70
N ALA A 58 3.58 -2.32 1.53
CA ALA A 58 4.45 -1.53 2.38
C ALA A 58 4.51 -0.05 2.00
N HIS A 59 4.19 0.29 0.75
CA HIS A 59 4.39 1.62 0.18
C HIS A 59 3.13 2.27 -0.36
N TRP A 60 2.09 1.46 -0.61
CA TRP A 60 0.82 1.93 -1.14
C TRP A 60 -0.35 1.23 -0.44
N ARG A 61 -1.38 1.98 -0.14
CA ARG A 61 -2.68 1.51 0.41
C ARG A 61 -3.81 2.31 -0.23
N GLY A 62 -4.98 1.72 -0.29
CA GLY A 62 -6.20 2.43 -0.67
C GLY A 62 -6.69 3.29 0.50
N ASP A 63 -6.01 4.38 0.78
CA ASP A 63 -6.21 5.23 1.95
C ASP A 63 -6.84 6.60 1.60
N ALA A 64 -7.01 7.45 2.61
CA ALA A 64 -7.63 8.76 2.48
C ALA A 64 -6.81 9.76 1.67
N SER A 65 -5.52 9.47 1.38
CA SER A 65 -4.68 10.31 0.52
C SER A 65 -5.07 10.24 -0.95
N LEU A 66 -5.89 9.27 -1.32
CA LEU A 66 -6.32 9.07 -2.69
C LEU A 66 -7.67 9.77 -2.95
N LYS A 67 -7.73 10.45 -4.08
CA LYS A 67 -8.96 10.98 -4.65
C LYS A 67 -9.87 9.87 -5.19
N GLY A 68 -9.26 8.84 -5.78
CA GLY A 68 -9.97 7.69 -6.33
C GLY A 68 -9.01 6.61 -6.82
N THR A 69 -9.58 5.43 -7.01
CA THR A 69 -8.93 4.27 -7.59
C THR A 69 -9.86 3.63 -8.61
N ASP A 70 -9.34 3.27 -9.77
CA ASP A 70 -10.07 2.61 -10.84
C ASP A 70 -9.32 1.36 -11.32
N LEU A 71 -10.05 0.28 -11.59
CA LEU A 71 -9.50 -0.88 -12.29
C LEU A 71 -9.25 -0.51 -13.75
N MET A 72 -8.03 -0.77 -14.23
CA MET A 72 -7.73 -0.64 -15.64
C MET A 72 -8.48 -1.69 -16.46
N THR A 73 -8.90 -1.31 -17.64
CA THR A 73 -9.37 -2.28 -18.63
C THR A 73 -8.23 -3.21 -19.07
N PRO A 74 -8.50 -4.41 -19.60
CA PRO A 74 -7.46 -5.31 -20.10
C PRO A 74 -6.54 -4.65 -21.14
N SER A 75 -7.08 -3.79 -22.00
CA SER A 75 -6.30 -3.06 -22.99
C SER A 75 -5.36 -2.02 -22.36
N GLU A 76 -5.85 -1.25 -21.41
CA GLU A 76 -5.04 -0.28 -20.66
C GLU A 76 -3.95 -0.98 -19.84
N SER A 77 -4.30 -2.09 -19.19
CA SER A 77 -3.34 -2.92 -18.45
C SER A 77 -2.24 -3.44 -19.37
N ALA A 78 -2.60 -4.01 -20.53
CA ALA A 78 -1.64 -4.52 -21.49
C ALA A 78 -0.68 -3.43 -22.01
N ILE A 79 -1.18 -2.22 -22.28
CA ILE A 79 -0.36 -1.08 -22.72
C ILE A 79 0.55 -0.61 -21.60
N ALA A 80 0.05 -0.50 -20.37
CA ALA A 80 0.79 0.06 -19.25
C ALA A 80 1.84 -0.92 -18.68
N THR A 81 1.51 -2.20 -18.59
CA THR A 81 2.33 -3.22 -17.92
C THR A 81 3.04 -4.17 -18.85
N GLY A 82 2.64 -4.23 -20.12
CA GLY A 82 3.06 -5.27 -21.06
C GLY A 82 2.47 -6.65 -20.77
N ASN A 83 1.51 -6.74 -19.86
CA ASN A 83 0.89 -8.00 -19.42
C ASN A 83 -0.63 -7.83 -19.24
N ILE A 84 -1.38 -8.90 -19.45
CA ILE A 84 -2.82 -8.95 -19.17
C ILE A 84 -3.00 -9.42 -17.72
N ALA A 85 -2.78 -8.51 -16.76
CA ALA A 85 -2.95 -8.75 -15.35
C ALA A 85 -3.88 -7.71 -14.72
N TYR A 86 -4.27 -7.91 -13.49
CA TYR A 86 -4.99 -6.88 -12.75
C TYR A 86 -4.10 -5.67 -12.54
N ALA A 87 -4.55 -4.52 -13.02
CA ALA A 87 -3.88 -3.25 -12.81
C ALA A 87 -4.87 -2.22 -12.28
N VAL A 88 -4.42 -1.43 -11.33
CA VAL A 88 -5.19 -0.38 -10.68
C VAL A 88 -4.55 0.95 -10.95
N SER A 89 -5.33 1.90 -11.42
CA SER A 89 -4.96 3.30 -11.49
C SER A 89 -5.43 4.01 -10.24
N SER A 90 -4.54 4.73 -9.57
CA SER A 90 -4.87 5.55 -8.41
C SER A 90 -4.43 6.99 -8.62
N PHE A 91 -5.17 7.92 -8.03
CA PHE A 91 -4.94 9.35 -8.16
C PHE A 91 -4.84 9.96 -6.77
N SER A 92 -3.74 10.65 -6.50
CA SER A 92 -3.53 11.34 -5.23
C SER A 92 -4.45 12.54 -5.08
N GLU A 93 -4.88 12.82 -3.85
CA GLU A 93 -5.49 14.09 -3.50
C GLU A 93 -4.43 15.20 -3.57
N LEU A 94 -4.67 16.20 -4.41
CA LEU A 94 -3.69 17.26 -4.70
C LEU A 94 -3.95 18.58 -3.96
N GLY A 95 -4.95 18.56 -3.07
CA GLY A 95 -5.41 19.76 -2.40
C GLY A 95 -6.40 20.57 -3.23
N GLN A 96 -7.11 21.46 -2.55
CA GLN A 96 -8.16 22.32 -3.11
C GLN A 96 -8.23 23.62 -2.33
N LYS A 97 -8.99 24.61 -2.87
CA LYS A 97 -9.14 25.93 -2.24
C LYS A 97 -9.81 25.86 -0.87
N GLU A 98 -10.84 25.05 -0.77
CA GLU A 98 -11.62 24.89 0.46
C GLU A 98 -10.95 23.86 1.37
N PHE A 99 -11.05 24.09 2.68
CA PHE A 99 -10.59 23.12 3.65
C PHE A 99 -11.43 21.84 3.58
N LYS A 100 -10.77 20.69 3.49
CA LYS A 100 -11.41 19.38 3.53
C LYS A 100 -10.62 18.46 4.44
N GLY A 101 -11.34 17.77 5.32
CA GLY A 101 -10.81 16.71 6.15
C GLY A 101 -11.53 15.39 5.90
N LYS A 102 -10.80 14.29 5.88
CA LYS A 102 -11.33 12.94 5.82
C LYS A 102 -10.62 12.11 6.88
N LEU A 103 -11.39 11.50 7.78
CA LEU A 103 -10.87 10.65 8.85
C LEU A 103 -11.59 9.31 8.80
N ASN A 104 -10.83 8.23 8.74
CA ASN A 104 -11.34 6.88 8.89
C ASN A 104 -10.62 6.22 10.07
N TYR A 105 -11.38 5.55 10.91
CA TYR A 105 -10.86 4.69 11.96
C TYR A 105 -11.50 3.32 11.85
N LYS A 106 -10.67 2.29 11.88
CA LYS A 106 -11.13 0.90 11.87
C LYS A 106 -10.47 0.16 13.02
N ALA A 107 -11.24 -0.65 13.70
CA ALA A 107 -10.74 -1.54 14.75
C ALA A 107 -11.49 -2.86 14.70
N ASN A 108 -10.87 -3.92 15.20
CA ASN A 108 -11.51 -5.21 15.39
C ASN A 108 -11.26 -5.78 16.79
N HIS A 109 -11.96 -6.84 17.14
CA HIS A 109 -11.85 -7.48 18.45
C HIS A 109 -10.53 -8.23 18.66
N PHE A 110 -9.71 -8.41 17.63
CA PHE A 110 -8.37 -8.99 17.75
C PHE A 110 -7.32 -7.94 18.13
N GLY A 111 -7.68 -6.65 18.19
CA GLY A 111 -6.78 -5.57 18.57
C GLY A 111 -6.19 -4.80 17.40
N MET A 112 -6.62 -5.07 16.15
CA MET A 112 -6.24 -4.24 15.02
C MET A 112 -6.76 -2.82 15.20
N GLN A 113 -5.90 -1.86 14.92
CA GLN A 113 -6.22 -0.43 14.88
C GLN A 113 -5.67 0.17 13.59
N ASN A 114 -6.53 0.83 12.84
CA ASN A 114 -6.18 1.52 11.61
C ASN A 114 -6.67 2.96 11.68
N PHE A 115 -5.74 3.90 11.51
CA PHE A 115 -5.98 5.34 11.46
C PHE A 115 -5.64 5.83 10.06
N ASP A 116 -6.56 6.55 9.45
CA ASP A 116 -6.40 7.04 8.10
C ASP A 116 -7.00 8.46 8.02
N LEU A 117 -6.13 9.45 7.89
CA LEU A 117 -6.45 10.87 7.90
C LEU A 117 -5.93 11.55 6.65
N ASN A 118 -6.75 12.37 6.04
CA ASN A 118 -6.31 13.34 5.03
C ASN A 118 -6.86 14.71 5.35
N LEU A 119 -6.01 15.73 5.23
CA LEU A 119 -6.34 17.13 5.36
C LEU A 119 -5.86 17.86 4.11
N SER A 120 -6.70 18.70 3.53
CA SER A 120 -6.33 19.53 2.38
C SER A 120 -6.98 20.90 2.47
N GLY A 121 -6.36 21.89 1.82
CA GLY A 121 -6.88 23.27 1.85
C GLY A 121 -6.03 24.25 1.08
N GLY A 122 -6.47 25.51 1.03
CA GLY A 122 -5.76 26.62 0.39
C GLY A 122 -4.77 27.31 1.34
N ILE A 123 -3.62 27.73 0.80
CA ILE A 123 -2.62 28.58 1.48
C ILE A 123 -2.62 29.98 0.84
N GLY A 124 -3.69 30.39 0.22
CA GLY A 124 -3.80 31.63 -0.53
C GLY A 124 -4.59 31.44 -1.83
N THR A 125 -4.37 32.31 -2.80
CA THR A 125 -5.21 32.32 -4.00
C THR A 125 -4.97 31.12 -4.91
N ASN A 126 -3.69 30.76 -5.11
CA ASN A 126 -3.29 29.76 -6.12
C ASN A 126 -2.45 28.61 -5.55
N TRP A 127 -2.29 28.52 -4.24
CA TRP A 127 -1.55 27.47 -3.57
C TRP A 127 -2.46 26.63 -2.71
N PHE A 128 -2.29 25.31 -2.81
CA PHE A 128 -3.06 24.33 -2.04
C PHE A 128 -2.11 23.32 -1.41
N TYR A 129 -2.50 22.79 -0.26
CA TYR A 129 -1.77 21.74 0.42
C TYR A 129 -2.64 20.49 0.57
N THR A 130 -1.97 19.37 0.72
CA THR A 130 -2.52 18.12 1.24
C THR A 130 -1.55 17.51 2.23
N ALA A 131 -2.09 16.91 3.28
CA ALA A 131 -1.33 16.16 4.27
C ALA A 131 -2.15 14.94 4.67
N SER A 132 -1.54 13.75 4.63
CA SER A 132 -2.23 12.54 5.04
C SER A 132 -1.35 11.64 5.88
N MET A 133 -2.02 10.82 6.68
CA MET A 133 -1.43 9.84 7.57
C MET A 133 -2.27 8.56 7.49
N TYR A 134 -1.63 7.47 7.14
CA TYR A 134 -2.17 6.13 7.26
C TYR A 134 -1.32 5.35 8.26
N GLN A 135 -1.96 4.76 9.28
CA GLN A 135 -1.29 3.92 10.26
C GLN A 135 -2.12 2.65 10.49
N ASN A 136 -1.49 1.52 10.35
CA ASN A 136 -2.07 0.22 10.61
C ASN A 136 -1.24 -0.54 11.64
N PHE A 137 -1.87 -0.93 12.73
CA PHE A 137 -1.31 -1.75 13.80
C PHE A 137 -2.20 -2.99 13.93
N ASP A 138 -1.79 -4.07 13.28
CA ASP A 138 -2.55 -5.32 13.25
C ASP A 138 -1.76 -6.44 13.93
N PRO A 139 -2.16 -6.86 15.12
CA PRO A 139 -1.54 -8.00 15.80
C PRO A 139 -1.90 -9.35 15.14
N GLY A 140 -2.84 -9.37 14.19
CA GLY A 140 -3.38 -10.57 13.60
C GLY A 140 -4.50 -11.21 14.42
N SER A 141 -5.14 -12.21 13.86
CA SER A 141 -6.23 -12.95 14.50
C SER A 141 -5.76 -13.95 15.57
N PHE A 142 -4.46 -14.22 15.63
CA PHE A 142 -3.83 -15.11 16.60
C PHE A 142 -2.80 -14.31 17.41
N LYS A 143 -2.67 -14.66 18.71
CA LYS A 143 -1.58 -14.14 19.53
C LYS A 143 -0.25 -14.76 19.09
N LEU A 144 0.41 -14.11 18.16
CA LEU A 144 1.74 -14.53 17.73
C LEU A 144 2.71 -14.40 18.90
N ARG A 145 3.49 -15.47 19.18
CA ARG A 145 4.44 -15.49 20.30
C ARG A 145 5.80 -14.91 19.94
N PHE A 146 6.01 -14.60 18.67
CA PHE A 146 7.30 -14.14 18.14
C PHE A 146 7.27 -12.71 17.59
N THR A 147 6.10 -12.06 17.56
CA THR A 147 5.96 -10.65 17.15
C THR A 147 4.72 -10.04 17.78
N ASP A 148 4.72 -8.74 17.97
CA ASP A 148 3.57 -7.99 18.47
C ASP A 148 2.58 -7.64 17.36
N TYR A 149 3.06 -7.57 16.11
CA TYR A 149 2.23 -7.20 14.95
C TYR A 149 2.48 -8.12 13.77
N ALA A 150 1.40 -8.58 13.17
CA ALA A 150 1.41 -9.24 11.87
C ALA A 150 1.59 -8.22 10.74
N ASP A 151 1.07 -7.01 10.91
CA ASP A 151 1.25 -5.88 9.99
C ASP A 151 1.31 -4.56 10.76
N ARG A 152 2.48 -3.91 10.72
CA ARG A 152 2.66 -2.54 11.19
C ARG A 152 3.09 -1.70 10.00
N THR A 153 2.17 -0.89 9.48
CA THR A 153 2.43 -0.04 8.32
C THR A 153 2.07 1.41 8.64
N GLN A 154 2.96 2.32 8.31
CA GLN A 154 2.80 3.75 8.47
C GLN A 154 3.16 4.44 7.16
N ILE A 155 2.25 5.23 6.62
CA ILE A 155 2.46 5.99 5.38
C ILE A 155 2.03 7.43 5.64
N TYR A 156 2.89 8.39 5.29
CA TYR A 156 2.65 9.81 5.41
C TYR A 156 2.83 10.47 4.05
N HIS A 157 1.88 11.31 3.67
CA HIS A 157 1.95 12.07 2.43
C HIS A 157 1.87 13.57 2.74
N PHE A 158 2.65 14.34 1.99
CA PHE A 158 2.59 15.79 1.99
C PHE A 158 2.62 16.27 0.54
N GLY A 159 1.75 17.21 0.22
CA GLY A 159 1.66 17.74 -1.13
C GLY A 159 1.49 19.26 -1.13
N LEU A 160 2.11 19.89 -2.11
CA LEU A 160 1.97 21.31 -2.40
C LEU A 160 1.60 21.46 -3.88
N THR A 161 0.51 22.12 -4.14
CA THR A 161 -0.03 22.33 -5.48
C THR A 161 -0.12 23.82 -5.78
N ARG A 162 0.35 24.22 -6.96
CA ARG A 162 0.18 25.56 -7.51
C ARG A 162 -0.67 25.52 -8.76
N ILE A 163 -1.66 26.41 -8.81
CA ILE A 163 -2.45 26.68 -10.00
C ILE A 163 -1.79 27.80 -10.81
N LEU A 164 -1.72 27.60 -12.10
CA LEU A 164 -1.09 28.50 -13.05
C LEU A 164 -2.14 29.10 -13.98
N ASN A 165 -1.94 30.37 -14.37
CA ASN A 165 -2.69 31.01 -15.45
C ASN A 165 -4.20 30.80 -15.33
N GLU A 166 -4.79 31.24 -14.18
CA GLU A 166 -6.25 31.22 -13.95
C GLU A 166 -6.89 29.83 -14.11
N GLY A 167 -6.11 28.75 -13.83
CA GLY A 167 -6.62 27.38 -13.88
C GLY A 167 -6.21 26.61 -15.14
N LYS A 168 -5.54 27.22 -16.12
CA LYS A 168 -5.04 26.53 -17.31
C LYS A 168 -3.97 25.49 -17.01
N GLY A 169 -3.24 25.65 -15.90
CA GLY A 169 -2.20 24.73 -15.51
C GLY A 169 -2.19 24.43 -14.01
N ARG A 170 -1.55 23.29 -13.69
CA ARG A 170 -1.31 22.86 -12.33
C ARG A 170 0.03 22.16 -12.22
N ILE A 171 0.77 22.47 -11.18
CA ILE A 171 1.99 21.77 -10.77
C ILE A 171 1.82 21.34 -9.33
N SER A 172 2.07 20.07 -9.04
CA SER A 172 2.00 19.48 -7.69
C SER A 172 3.30 18.75 -7.37
N LEU A 173 3.88 19.08 -6.24
CA LEU A 173 5.00 18.35 -5.65
C LEU A 173 4.45 17.51 -4.48
N LEU A 174 4.65 16.21 -4.55
CA LEU A 174 4.22 15.26 -3.52
C LEU A 174 5.44 14.63 -2.88
N TYR A 175 5.41 14.48 -1.56
CA TYR A 175 6.35 13.69 -0.80
C TYR A 175 5.60 12.59 -0.08
N LYS A 176 6.12 11.36 -0.11
CA LYS A 176 5.60 10.22 0.62
C LYS A 176 6.72 9.55 1.39
N TYR A 177 6.45 9.31 2.67
CA TYR A 177 7.26 8.45 3.51
C TYR A 177 6.46 7.21 3.88
N SER A 178 7.06 6.04 3.77
CA SER A 178 6.45 4.79 4.19
C SER A 178 7.40 3.97 5.04
N ASN A 179 6.85 3.36 6.09
CA ASN A 179 7.53 2.41 6.95
C ASN A 179 6.59 1.25 7.24
N SER A 180 7.01 0.04 6.91
CA SER A 180 6.25 -1.18 7.17
C SER A 180 7.15 -2.22 7.80
N LYS A 181 6.70 -2.79 8.91
CA LYS A 181 7.36 -3.88 9.60
C LYS A 181 6.40 -5.06 9.73
N ASN A 182 6.89 -6.24 9.39
CA ASN A 182 6.11 -7.47 9.48
C ASN A 182 7.02 -8.68 9.69
N PRO A 183 6.50 -9.77 10.28
CA PRO A 183 7.30 -10.95 10.61
C PRO A 183 7.75 -11.77 9.39
N GLY A 184 7.41 -11.35 8.18
CA GLY A 184 7.63 -12.16 6.98
C GLY A 184 6.69 -13.37 6.89
N ASN A 185 7.00 -14.31 6.00
CA ASN A 185 6.17 -15.52 5.80
C ASN A 185 6.43 -16.62 6.82
N PHE A 186 7.19 -16.37 7.87
CA PHE A 186 7.55 -17.39 8.87
C PHE A 186 6.35 -17.92 9.66
N ALA A 187 5.27 -17.15 9.73
CA ALA A 187 4.04 -17.55 10.40
C ALA A 187 3.26 -18.66 9.67
N ASN A 188 3.50 -18.83 8.37
CA ASN A 188 2.71 -19.73 7.53
C ASN A 188 3.32 -21.13 7.36
N ALA A 189 4.59 -21.31 7.74
CA ALA A 189 5.26 -22.59 7.64
C ALA A 189 5.14 -23.33 8.98
N ALA A 190 4.23 -24.29 9.03
CA ALA A 190 4.00 -25.12 10.21
C ALA A 190 4.52 -26.54 9.98
N PRO A 191 5.40 -27.08 10.82
CA PRO A 191 5.78 -28.48 10.77
C PRO A 191 4.58 -29.35 11.21
N PHE A 192 4.44 -30.50 10.58
CA PHE A 192 3.44 -31.49 10.89
C PHE A 192 4.00 -32.91 10.68
N ILE A 193 3.34 -33.89 11.28
CA ILE A 193 3.64 -35.31 11.07
C ILE A 193 2.65 -35.87 10.06
N TYR A 194 3.15 -36.40 8.96
CA TYR A 194 2.34 -37.12 8.00
C TYR A 194 2.07 -38.53 8.49
N ALA A 195 0.79 -38.93 8.57
CA ALA A 195 0.39 -40.23 9.11
C ALA A 195 0.38 -41.37 8.08
N GLY A 196 0.58 -41.06 6.78
CA GLY A 196 0.63 -42.05 5.70
C GLY A 196 -0.71 -42.43 5.08
N ASP A 197 -1.82 -41.98 5.67
CA ASP A 197 -3.20 -42.25 5.25
C ASP A 197 -3.92 -41.04 4.64
N GLY A 198 -3.15 -40.00 4.28
CA GLY A 198 -3.68 -38.72 3.83
C GLY A 198 -3.97 -37.74 4.97
N SER A 199 -3.88 -38.16 6.22
CA SER A 199 -4.06 -37.29 7.37
C SER A 199 -2.73 -36.70 7.88
N ILE A 200 -2.83 -35.57 8.58
CA ILE A 200 -1.70 -34.93 9.26
C ILE A 200 -1.95 -34.87 10.77
N LYS A 201 -0.91 -35.03 11.54
CA LYS A 201 -0.94 -34.90 12.99
C LYS A 201 -0.15 -33.69 13.44
N LYS A 202 -0.66 -32.98 14.43
CA LYS A 202 0.04 -31.85 15.06
C LYS A 202 1.24 -32.37 15.84
N ILE A 203 2.31 -31.56 15.87
CA ILE A 203 3.43 -31.78 16.76
C ILE A 203 3.02 -31.31 18.16
N ALA A 204 3.25 -32.15 19.16
CA ALA A 204 2.93 -31.81 20.54
C ALA A 204 3.66 -30.53 21.00
N GLY A 205 2.95 -29.62 21.64
CA GLY A 205 3.49 -28.33 22.09
C GLY A 205 3.71 -27.28 21.00
N PHE A 206 3.39 -27.58 19.74
CA PHE A 206 3.46 -26.62 18.65
C PHE A 206 2.05 -26.24 18.17
N ASP A 207 1.74 -24.93 18.23
CA ASP A 207 0.53 -24.35 17.68
C ASP A 207 0.85 -23.58 16.40
N PRO A 208 0.46 -24.06 15.21
CA PRO A 208 0.79 -23.43 13.94
C PRO A 208 0.19 -22.02 13.78
N GLY A 209 -0.86 -21.67 14.54
CA GLY A 209 -1.45 -20.34 14.53
C GLY A 209 -0.70 -19.32 15.39
N MET A 210 0.07 -19.78 16.40
CA MET A 210 0.72 -18.91 17.39
C MET A 210 2.24 -19.05 17.42
N ASN A 211 2.77 -20.21 17.10
CA ASN A 211 4.20 -20.49 17.16
C ASN A 211 4.82 -20.44 15.77
N SER A 212 6.06 -19.97 15.70
CA SER A 212 6.94 -20.19 14.57
C SER A 212 7.96 -21.26 14.91
N TYR A 213 8.31 -22.14 13.98
CA TYR A 213 9.45 -23.06 14.14
C TYR A 213 10.78 -22.35 13.84
N VAL A 214 10.73 -21.16 13.27
CA VAL A 214 11.90 -20.29 13.15
C VAL A 214 12.19 -19.71 14.53
N GLN A 215 13.44 -19.79 14.95
CA GLN A 215 13.86 -19.33 16.26
C GLN A 215 13.56 -17.84 16.43
N ARG A 216 12.82 -17.49 17.48
CA ARG A 216 12.47 -16.08 17.78
C ARG A 216 13.70 -15.27 18.19
N GLN A 217 14.56 -15.88 18.98
CA GLN A 217 15.78 -15.25 19.47
C GLN A 217 16.96 -15.84 18.69
N GLY A 218 17.60 -15.04 17.98
CA GLY A 218 18.79 -15.37 17.22
C GLY A 218 19.30 -14.15 16.50
N SER A 219 20.59 -14.12 16.31
CA SER A 219 21.23 -13.08 15.52
C SER A 219 22.19 -13.76 14.53
N PHE A 220 22.37 -13.17 13.39
CA PHE A 220 23.44 -13.55 12.47
C PHE A 220 24.18 -12.31 11.99
N GLN A 221 25.45 -12.51 11.71
CA GLN A 221 26.29 -11.46 11.15
C GLN A 221 26.25 -11.53 9.64
N TYR A 222 26.14 -10.40 9.01
CA TYR A 222 26.22 -10.25 7.56
C TYR A 222 27.14 -9.09 7.17
N LEU A 223 27.74 -9.20 6.01
CA LEU A 223 28.53 -8.12 5.45
C LEU A 223 27.61 -7.10 4.77
N ASN A 224 27.53 -5.91 5.34
CA ASN A 224 26.87 -4.80 4.67
C ASN A 224 27.74 -4.32 3.50
N THR A 225 27.32 -4.63 2.29
CA THR A 225 28.10 -4.33 1.06
C THR A 225 28.20 -2.82 0.78
N LYS A 226 27.36 -1.99 1.39
CA LYS A 226 27.42 -0.53 1.26
C LYS A 226 28.47 0.10 2.18
N THR A 227 28.61 -0.43 3.39
CA THR A 227 29.52 0.11 4.40
C THR A 227 30.82 -0.68 4.48
N GLY A 228 30.88 -1.88 3.91
CA GLY A 228 32.00 -2.81 4.02
C GLY A 228 32.19 -3.38 5.43
N LYS A 229 31.22 -3.21 6.34
CA LYS A 229 31.30 -3.64 7.73
C LYS A 229 30.44 -4.86 7.99
N MET A 230 30.86 -5.68 8.95
CA MET A 230 30.02 -6.72 9.52
C MET A 230 28.98 -6.08 10.42
N GLU A 231 27.73 -6.39 10.17
CA GLU A 231 26.58 -5.92 10.94
C GLU A 231 25.82 -7.13 11.50
N THR A 232 25.13 -6.95 12.61
CA THR A 232 24.31 -7.98 13.23
C THR A 232 22.83 -7.72 12.95
N TRP A 233 22.14 -8.72 12.42
CA TRP A 233 20.69 -8.70 12.27
C TRP A 233 20.05 -9.63 13.30
N ASN A 234 19.02 -9.14 13.99
CA ASN A 234 18.26 -9.92 14.96
C ASN A 234 16.98 -10.44 14.32
N MET A 235 16.70 -11.72 14.49
CA MET A 235 15.51 -12.35 13.91
C MET A 235 14.20 -11.76 14.45
N THR A 236 14.22 -11.16 15.64
CA THR A 236 13.09 -10.46 16.23
C THR A 236 12.72 -9.17 15.51
N ASP A 237 13.64 -8.59 14.73
CA ASP A 237 13.41 -7.32 14.04
C ASP A 237 12.44 -7.48 12.85
N GLY A 238 12.26 -8.71 12.37
CA GLY A 238 11.36 -8.99 11.26
C GLY A 238 11.81 -8.37 9.95
N SER A 239 10.92 -8.32 8.97
CA SER A 239 11.17 -7.63 7.71
C SER A 239 10.70 -6.19 7.82
N GLU A 240 11.60 -5.24 7.68
CA GLU A 240 11.31 -3.81 7.67
C GLU A 240 11.56 -3.24 6.29
N ASN A 241 10.58 -2.47 5.81
CA ASN A 241 10.67 -1.76 4.55
C ASN A 241 10.37 -0.30 4.80
N HIS A 242 11.27 0.59 4.42
CA HIS A 242 11.04 2.02 4.46
C HIS A 242 11.44 2.67 3.15
N ALA A 243 10.69 3.68 2.77
CA ALA A 243 10.96 4.43 1.55
C ALA A 243 10.61 5.90 1.69
N ASN A 244 11.37 6.71 0.97
CA ASN A 244 11.09 8.11 0.72
C ASN A 244 10.82 8.27 -0.78
N GLU A 245 9.74 8.92 -1.13
CA GLU A 245 9.33 9.16 -2.50
C GLU A 245 9.01 10.63 -2.71
N ILE A 246 9.48 11.17 -3.82
CA ILE A 246 9.11 12.51 -4.30
C ILE A 246 8.50 12.33 -5.68
N ALA A 247 7.31 12.91 -5.90
CA ALA A 247 6.65 12.90 -7.19
C ALA A 247 6.30 14.32 -7.63
N LEU A 248 6.55 14.62 -8.89
CA LEU A 248 6.12 15.84 -9.57
C LEU A 248 5.03 15.49 -10.57
N ILE A 249 3.87 16.14 -10.41
CA ILE A 249 2.72 15.98 -11.29
C ILE A 249 2.42 17.33 -11.90
N SER A 250 2.38 17.40 -13.22
CA SER A 250 2.13 18.66 -13.91
C SER A 250 1.22 18.45 -15.11
N GLN A 251 0.32 19.39 -15.29
CA GLN A 251 -0.50 19.48 -16.51
C GLN A 251 -0.74 20.93 -16.89
N TYR A 252 -0.83 21.20 -18.19
CA TYR A 252 -1.13 22.50 -18.73
C TYR A 252 -1.96 22.41 -20.01
N GLN A 253 -3.06 23.17 -20.05
CA GLN A 253 -3.94 23.28 -21.21
C GLN A 253 -3.58 24.57 -21.97
N PHE A 254 -3.10 24.41 -23.21
CA PHE A 254 -2.79 25.53 -24.08
C PHE A 254 -4.06 26.05 -24.78
N ASP A 255 -4.04 27.32 -25.19
CA ASP A 255 -5.18 27.96 -25.87
C ASP A 255 -5.51 27.33 -27.23
N ASN A 256 -4.54 26.69 -27.85
CA ASN A 256 -4.71 25.96 -29.12
C ASN A 256 -5.30 24.55 -28.95
N GLY A 257 -5.76 24.19 -27.74
CA GLY A 257 -6.37 22.91 -27.43
C GLY A 257 -5.38 21.80 -27.05
N TRP A 258 -4.08 22.02 -27.08
CA TRP A 258 -3.10 21.04 -26.66
C TRP A 258 -3.09 20.89 -25.14
N LEU A 259 -2.99 19.63 -24.68
CA LEU A 259 -2.85 19.28 -23.27
C LEU A 259 -1.47 18.67 -23.04
N TRP A 260 -0.65 19.37 -22.25
CA TRP A 260 0.62 18.83 -21.80
C TRP A 260 0.46 18.17 -20.41
N LYS A 261 1.01 16.96 -20.26
CA LYS A 261 1.07 16.25 -18.99
C LYS A 261 2.49 15.74 -18.78
N PHE A 262 2.99 15.93 -17.56
CA PHE A 262 4.29 15.43 -17.17
C PHE A 262 4.24 14.93 -15.73
N ASN A 263 4.61 13.67 -15.53
CA ASN A 263 4.71 13.04 -14.23
C ASN A 263 6.09 12.42 -14.08
N ALA A 264 6.74 12.68 -12.97
CA ALA A 264 8.03 12.11 -12.62
C ALA A 264 8.03 11.68 -11.16
N LYS A 265 8.74 10.60 -10.86
CA LYS A 265 8.86 10.06 -9.51
C LYS A 265 10.28 9.58 -9.23
N TYR A 266 10.77 9.92 -8.05
CA TYR A 266 11.99 9.37 -7.49
C TYR A 266 11.66 8.67 -6.17
N MET A 267 12.10 7.43 -6.02
CA MET A 267 11.94 6.64 -4.82
C MET A 267 13.30 6.16 -4.33
N ASN A 268 13.59 6.42 -3.06
CA ASN A 268 14.72 5.85 -2.34
C ASN A 268 14.19 4.92 -1.24
N ALA A 269 14.43 3.64 -1.41
CA ALA A 269 13.98 2.60 -0.51
C ALA A 269 15.18 1.70 -0.12
N PRO A 270 16.01 2.16 0.83
CA PRO A 270 17.12 1.35 1.33
C PRO A 270 16.60 0.11 2.03
N ARG A 271 17.35 -0.99 1.85
CA ARG A 271 17.17 -2.24 2.60
C ARG A 271 17.89 -2.15 3.93
#